data_519f05f6a7f9349db0861fc7035a0461
#
_entry.id   519f05f6a7f9349db0861fc7035a0461
#
_cell.length_a   1.000
_cell.length_b   1.000
_cell.length_c   1.000
_cell.angle_alpha   90.00
_cell.angle_beta   90.00
_cell.angle_gamma   90.00
#
_symmetry.space_group_name_H-M   'P 1'
#
loop_
_entity.id
_entity.type
_entity.pdbx_description
1 polymer ?
#
loop_
_entity_poly.entity_id
_entity_poly.type
_entity_poly.pdbx_seq_one_letter_code
_entity_poly.pdbx_strand_id
1 'polypeptide(L)'
;MTWWTAAESGDNQRAKKEILTVFEDEDIFATPKPERLLQRILHIATNPGDLVLDSFLGSGTTAAVAQKMGRRWIGVEMGDHARSHCALRLKKVIAGEQGGISSDVGWRGGGGFRFCTLGAAVFDHAGQINPDIRFADLARHLWFSEFRVPLAATADSPFLGAQDGRGLALLYNGILGDRSVNGGNVLTHAVLRLIRDDAQAAGHSGPITVYGAANRLSERTLDSAGVRFRQTPWDIKARA
;
A
#
# COMPACT_ATOMS: atom_id res chain seq x y z
N MET A 1 6.20 -24.21 -30.45
CA MET A 1 5.08 -23.56 -31.14
C MET A 1 4.76 -22.27 -30.39
N THR A 2 4.87 -21.11 -31.04
CA THR A 2 4.70 -19.77 -30.43
C THR A 2 3.28 -19.20 -30.60
N TRP A 3 2.39 -19.99 -31.17
CA TRP A 3 1.02 -19.59 -31.50
C TRP A 3 0.00 -20.40 -30.70
N TRP A 4 -0.90 -19.74 -30.02
CA TRP A 4 -2.01 -20.35 -29.31
C TRP A 4 -3.32 -20.10 -30.06
N THR A 5 -4.05 -21.15 -30.36
CA THR A 5 -5.34 -21.06 -31.07
C THR A 5 -6.46 -20.61 -30.13
N ALA A 6 -7.55 -20.08 -30.70
CA ALA A 6 -8.75 -19.73 -29.93
C ALA A 6 -9.36 -20.96 -29.22
N ALA A 7 -9.20 -22.16 -29.79
CA ALA A 7 -9.66 -23.40 -29.16
C ALA A 7 -8.89 -23.71 -27.86
N GLU A 8 -7.61 -23.34 -27.79
CA GLU A 8 -6.74 -23.61 -26.63
C GLU A 8 -6.83 -22.51 -25.57
N SER A 9 -6.92 -21.24 -25.97
CA SER A 9 -6.83 -20.08 -25.08
C SER A 9 -8.15 -19.31 -24.88
N GLY A 10 -9.20 -19.68 -25.63
CA GLY A 10 -10.44 -18.91 -25.70
C GLY A 10 -10.33 -17.70 -26.60
N ASP A 11 -11.44 -17.01 -26.79
CA ASP A 11 -11.59 -15.80 -27.59
C ASP A 11 -12.40 -14.74 -26.84
N ASN A 12 -12.54 -13.54 -27.43
CA ASN A 12 -13.28 -12.44 -26.82
C ASN A 12 -14.78 -12.74 -26.65
N GLN A 13 -15.38 -13.57 -27.51
CA GLN A 13 -16.80 -13.95 -27.38
C GLN A 13 -17.00 -14.86 -26.17
N ARG A 14 -16.09 -15.81 -25.96
CA ARG A 14 -16.09 -16.69 -24.80
C ARG A 14 -15.86 -15.88 -23.51
N ALA A 15 -14.90 -14.95 -23.52
CA ALA A 15 -14.65 -14.07 -22.39
C ALA A 15 -15.88 -13.22 -22.01
N LYS A 16 -16.63 -12.71 -22.99
CA LYS A 16 -17.90 -12.01 -22.74
C LYS A 16 -18.95 -12.93 -22.12
N LYS A 17 -19.08 -14.17 -22.59
CA LYS A 17 -19.99 -15.16 -21.99
C LYS A 17 -19.59 -15.52 -20.56
N GLU A 18 -18.30 -15.68 -20.28
CA GLU A 18 -17.79 -15.91 -18.92
C GLU A 18 -18.16 -14.76 -17.98
N ILE A 19 -18.05 -13.51 -18.43
CA ILE A 19 -18.45 -12.36 -17.63
C ILE A 19 -19.97 -12.29 -17.43
N LEU A 20 -20.76 -12.60 -18.46
CA LEU A 20 -22.23 -12.64 -18.37
C LEU A 20 -22.74 -13.64 -17.32
N THR A 21 -22.04 -14.75 -17.11
CA THR A 21 -22.39 -15.68 -16.03
C THR A 21 -22.09 -15.12 -14.64
N VAL A 22 -21.19 -14.16 -14.57
CA VAL A 22 -20.82 -13.48 -13.31
C VAL A 22 -21.67 -12.23 -13.06
N PHE A 23 -22.07 -11.50 -14.10
CA PHE A 23 -22.86 -10.27 -13.99
C PHE A 23 -24.19 -10.46 -14.69
N GLU A 24 -25.28 -10.32 -13.95
CA GLU A 24 -26.65 -10.46 -14.47
C GLU A 24 -27.15 -9.21 -15.21
N ASP A 25 -26.39 -8.09 -15.15
CA ASP A 25 -26.78 -6.78 -15.68
C ASP A 25 -25.97 -6.34 -16.90
N GLU A 26 -26.59 -5.43 -17.70
CA GLU A 26 -26.20 -4.99 -19.03
C GLU A 26 -24.86 -4.24 -19.15
N ASP A 27 -24.20 -3.88 -18.05
CA ASP A 27 -22.95 -3.10 -18.06
C ASP A 27 -21.73 -4.02 -18.11
N ILE A 28 -21.53 -4.64 -19.27
CA ILE A 28 -20.45 -5.60 -19.50
C ILE A 28 -19.16 -4.87 -19.86
N PHE A 29 -18.08 -5.18 -19.17
CA PHE A 29 -16.76 -4.70 -19.56
C PHE A 29 -16.47 -5.04 -21.03
N ALA A 30 -16.12 -4.04 -21.84
CA ALA A 30 -16.13 -4.13 -23.32
C ALA A 30 -15.17 -5.20 -23.88
N THR A 31 -14.01 -5.40 -23.23
CA THR A 31 -12.92 -6.26 -23.73
C THR A 31 -12.31 -7.17 -22.65
N PRO A 32 -13.11 -8.08 -22.06
CA PRO A 32 -12.56 -9.02 -21.09
C PRO A 32 -11.62 -10.01 -21.79
N LYS A 33 -10.64 -10.52 -21.04
CA LYS A 33 -9.81 -11.63 -21.49
C LYS A 33 -10.38 -12.95 -21.00
N PRO A 34 -10.32 -14.03 -21.79
CA PRO A 34 -10.81 -15.34 -21.35
C PRO A 34 -9.93 -15.90 -20.23
N GLU A 35 -10.53 -16.52 -19.22
CA GLU A 35 -9.78 -17.10 -18.10
C GLU A 35 -8.80 -18.18 -18.54
N ARG A 36 -9.11 -18.95 -19.56
CA ARG A 36 -8.19 -19.98 -20.14
C ARG A 36 -6.87 -19.39 -20.63
N LEU A 37 -6.89 -18.19 -21.21
CA LEU A 37 -5.66 -17.51 -21.64
C LEU A 37 -4.77 -17.23 -20.44
N LEU A 38 -5.34 -16.61 -19.40
CA LEU A 38 -4.61 -16.25 -18.18
C LEU A 38 -4.17 -17.51 -17.41
N GLN A 39 -4.99 -18.56 -17.38
CA GLN A 39 -4.63 -19.87 -16.82
C GLN A 39 -3.33 -20.38 -17.44
N ARG A 40 -3.25 -20.37 -18.77
CA ARG A 40 -2.06 -20.85 -19.50
C ARG A 40 -0.84 -19.99 -19.23
N ILE A 41 -1.00 -18.67 -19.23
CA ILE A 41 0.09 -17.73 -18.92
C ILE A 41 0.61 -17.98 -17.50
N LEU A 42 -0.28 -18.03 -16.52
CA LEU A 42 0.11 -18.21 -15.13
C LEU A 42 0.68 -19.61 -14.84
N HIS A 43 0.19 -20.63 -15.54
CA HIS A 43 0.74 -22.00 -15.43
C HIS A 43 2.20 -22.07 -15.90
N ILE A 44 2.53 -21.36 -16.99
CA ILE A 44 3.88 -21.36 -17.56
C ILE A 44 4.84 -20.47 -16.74
N ALA A 45 4.34 -19.32 -16.27
CA ALA A 45 5.18 -18.26 -15.71
C ALA A 45 5.30 -18.29 -14.18
N THR A 46 4.45 -19.04 -13.47
CA THR A 46 4.36 -18.99 -12.00
C THR A 46 4.06 -20.35 -11.38
N ASN A 47 4.36 -20.48 -10.07
CA ASN A 47 3.95 -21.59 -9.22
C ASN A 47 2.86 -21.18 -8.22
N PRO A 48 2.11 -22.12 -7.61
CA PRO A 48 1.24 -21.82 -6.49
C PRO A 48 1.98 -21.05 -5.37
N GLY A 49 1.34 -20.00 -4.83
CA GLY A 49 1.93 -19.12 -3.82
C GLY A 49 2.73 -17.93 -4.36
N ASP A 50 3.14 -17.94 -5.63
CA ASP A 50 3.81 -16.80 -6.26
C ASP A 50 2.93 -15.55 -6.32
N LEU A 51 3.56 -14.38 -6.42
CA LEU A 51 2.89 -13.09 -6.53
C LEU A 51 2.76 -12.66 -7.99
N VAL A 52 1.54 -12.45 -8.43
CA VAL A 52 1.19 -11.93 -9.77
C VAL A 52 0.82 -10.45 -9.65
N LEU A 53 1.40 -9.61 -10.48
CA LEU A 53 1.04 -8.19 -10.60
C LEU A 53 0.39 -7.95 -11.98
N ASP A 54 -0.80 -7.33 -11.96
CA ASP A 54 -1.43 -6.78 -13.16
C ASP A 54 -1.71 -5.28 -12.93
N SER A 55 -0.94 -4.44 -13.62
CA SER A 55 -1.01 -2.98 -13.49
C SER A 55 -2.11 -2.32 -14.33
N PHE A 56 -2.83 -3.11 -15.15
CA PHE A 56 -3.96 -2.69 -15.98
C PHE A 56 -5.08 -3.74 -15.90
N LEU A 57 -5.59 -3.94 -14.68
CA LEU A 57 -6.42 -5.10 -14.31
C LEU A 57 -7.70 -5.26 -15.14
N GLY A 58 -8.24 -4.18 -15.70
CA GLY A 58 -9.42 -4.21 -16.56
C GLY A 58 -10.63 -4.82 -15.85
N SER A 59 -11.12 -5.93 -16.37
CA SER A 59 -12.27 -6.65 -15.79
C SER A 59 -11.91 -7.60 -14.63
N GLY A 60 -10.66 -7.61 -14.16
CA GLY A 60 -10.23 -8.46 -13.05
C GLY A 60 -9.92 -9.91 -13.41
N THR A 61 -9.77 -10.25 -14.68
CA THR A 61 -9.56 -11.65 -15.11
C THR A 61 -8.27 -12.23 -14.53
N THR A 62 -7.16 -11.48 -14.56
CA THR A 62 -5.87 -11.94 -14.01
C THR A 62 -5.98 -12.26 -12.53
N ALA A 63 -6.61 -11.39 -11.75
CA ALA A 63 -6.79 -11.60 -10.31
C ALA A 63 -7.71 -12.81 -10.02
N ALA A 64 -8.79 -12.96 -10.78
CA ALA A 64 -9.71 -14.09 -10.68
C ALA A 64 -8.98 -15.42 -10.92
N VAL A 65 -8.22 -15.53 -12.01
CA VAL A 65 -7.46 -16.73 -12.36
C VAL A 65 -6.34 -17.00 -11.35
N ALA A 66 -5.60 -15.97 -10.93
CA ALA A 66 -4.57 -16.10 -9.91
C ALA A 66 -5.14 -16.65 -8.60
N GLN A 67 -6.30 -16.12 -8.15
CA GLN A 67 -7.02 -16.61 -6.97
C GLN A 67 -7.39 -18.08 -7.11
N LYS A 68 -8.06 -18.47 -8.21
CA LYS A 68 -8.48 -19.84 -8.49
C LYS A 68 -7.33 -20.84 -8.58
N MET A 69 -6.16 -20.38 -9.02
CA MET A 69 -4.96 -21.20 -9.16
C MET A 69 -4.05 -21.16 -7.92
N GLY A 70 -4.45 -20.52 -6.81
CA GLY A 70 -3.69 -20.45 -5.58
C GLY A 70 -2.45 -19.54 -5.64
N ARG A 71 -2.45 -18.53 -6.51
CA ARG A 71 -1.44 -17.48 -6.55
C ARG A 71 -1.88 -16.29 -5.69
N ARG A 72 -0.91 -15.56 -5.16
CA ARG A 72 -1.14 -14.23 -4.61
C ARG A 72 -1.19 -13.23 -5.76
N TRP A 73 -1.92 -12.13 -5.59
CA TRP A 73 -2.01 -11.15 -6.67
C TRP A 73 -2.14 -9.71 -6.15
N ILE A 74 -1.68 -8.78 -6.98
CA ILE A 74 -1.89 -7.35 -6.86
C ILE A 74 -2.46 -6.88 -8.20
N GLY A 75 -3.61 -6.21 -8.17
CA GLY A 75 -4.23 -5.61 -9.34
C GLY A 75 -4.32 -4.10 -9.18
N VAL A 76 -3.98 -3.36 -10.23
CA VAL A 76 -4.13 -1.90 -10.28
C VAL A 76 -5.08 -1.57 -11.42
N GLU A 77 -6.08 -0.75 -11.14
CA GLU A 77 -7.02 -0.27 -12.15
C GLU A 77 -7.44 1.17 -11.82
N MET A 78 -7.33 2.04 -12.80
CA MET A 78 -7.57 3.47 -12.62
C MET A 78 -9.06 3.84 -12.76
N GLY A 79 -9.82 3.08 -13.56
CA GLY A 79 -11.22 3.36 -13.86
C GLY A 79 -12.17 2.93 -12.75
N ASP A 80 -13.36 3.50 -12.72
CA ASP A 80 -14.42 3.17 -11.76
C ASP A 80 -14.85 1.70 -11.83
N HIS A 81 -14.58 1.03 -12.93
CA HIS A 81 -14.81 -0.40 -13.10
C HIS A 81 -13.93 -1.27 -12.17
N ALA A 82 -12.89 -0.72 -11.56
CA ALA A 82 -12.22 -1.36 -10.43
C ALA A 82 -13.20 -1.74 -9.32
N ARG A 83 -14.15 -0.85 -9.03
CA ARG A 83 -15.18 -1.05 -8.01
C ARG A 83 -16.39 -1.81 -8.55
N SER A 84 -16.92 -1.37 -9.70
CA SER A 84 -18.17 -1.90 -10.27
C SER A 84 -17.99 -3.30 -10.89
N HIS A 85 -16.81 -3.62 -11.41
CA HIS A 85 -16.55 -4.91 -12.08
C HIS A 85 -15.54 -5.77 -11.32
N CYS A 86 -14.30 -5.29 -11.11
CA CYS A 86 -13.25 -6.12 -10.52
C CYS A 86 -13.62 -6.61 -9.11
N ALA A 87 -14.03 -5.69 -8.22
CA ALA A 87 -14.34 -6.04 -6.84
C ALA A 87 -15.55 -6.98 -6.75
N LEU A 88 -16.59 -6.79 -7.59
CA LEU A 88 -17.75 -7.67 -7.62
C LEU A 88 -17.40 -9.07 -8.16
N ARG A 89 -16.62 -9.13 -9.25
CA ARG A 89 -16.11 -10.41 -9.78
C ARG A 89 -15.35 -11.19 -8.71
N LEU A 90 -14.40 -10.53 -8.04
CA LEU A 90 -13.58 -11.18 -7.02
C LEU A 90 -14.38 -11.64 -5.81
N LYS A 91 -15.43 -10.92 -5.41
CA LYS A 91 -16.36 -11.39 -4.37
C LYS A 91 -17.06 -12.69 -4.81
N LYS A 92 -17.52 -12.79 -6.06
CA LYS A 92 -18.15 -14.01 -6.58
C LYS A 92 -17.15 -15.17 -6.72
N VAL A 93 -15.92 -14.89 -7.15
CA VAL A 93 -14.82 -15.86 -7.16
C VAL A 93 -14.57 -16.43 -5.76
N ILE A 94 -14.44 -15.57 -4.75
CA ILE A 94 -14.25 -15.97 -3.35
C ILE A 94 -15.45 -16.78 -2.83
N ALA A 95 -16.65 -16.43 -3.25
CA ALA A 95 -17.87 -17.18 -2.92
C ALA A 95 -17.97 -18.57 -3.63
N GLY A 96 -17.04 -18.88 -4.53
CA GLY A 96 -16.98 -20.18 -5.20
C GLY A 96 -17.77 -20.27 -6.49
N GLU A 97 -17.90 -19.17 -7.26
CA GLU A 97 -18.52 -19.21 -8.57
C GLU A 97 -17.87 -20.26 -9.47
N GLN A 98 -18.66 -20.89 -10.35
CA GLN A 98 -18.25 -22.05 -11.15
C GLN A 98 -18.01 -21.73 -12.63
N GLY A 99 -17.85 -20.45 -13.00
CA GLY A 99 -17.52 -20.01 -14.34
C GLY A 99 -16.04 -20.16 -14.71
N GLY A 100 -15.74 -19.89 -15.98
CA GLY A 100 -14.38 -19.87 -16.50
C GLY A 100 -13.61 -21.17 -16.30
N ILE A 101 -12.51 -21.11 -15.54
CA ILE A 101 -11.63 -22.26 -15.25
C ILE A 101 -11.96 -22.97 -13.94
N SER A 102 -13.03 -22.60 -13.23
CA SER A 102 -13.32 -23.10 -11.88
C SER A 102 -13.35 -24.63 -11.82
N SER A 103 -14.02 -25.29 -12.77
CA SER A 103 -14.05 -26.75 -12.84
C SER A 103 -12.70 -27.37 -13.16
N ASP A 104 -11.91 -26.74 -14.05
CA ASP A 104 -10.62 -27.26 -14.51
C ASP A 104 -9.58 -27.30 -13.39
N VAL A 105 -9.67 -26.35 -12.43
CA VAL A 105 -8.77 -26.26 -11.28
C VAL A 105 -9.37 -26.73 -9.96
N GLY A 106 -10.61 -27.25 -9.99
CA GLY A 106 -11.31 -27.72 -8.79
C GLY A 106 -11.65 -26.60 -7.79
N TRP A 107 -11.87 -25.37 -8.26
CA TRP A 107 -12.16 -24.23 -7.41
C TRP A 107 -13.50 -24.40 -6.67
N ARG A 108 -13.50 -24.11 -5.35
CA ARG A 108 -14.68 -24.18 -4.48
C ARG A 108 -14.91 -22.89 -3.67
N GLY A 109 -14.14 -21.84 -3.98
CA GLY A 109 -14.18 -20.61 -3.20
C GLY A 109 -13.09 -20.53 -2.15
N GLY A 110 -13.09 -19.42 -1.43
CA GLY A 110 -12.18 -19.15 -0.32
C GLY A 110 -11.17 -18.03 -0.58
N GLY A 111 -10.41 -17.72 0.48
CA GLY A 111 -9.48 -16.60 0.49
C GLY A 111 -10.16 -15.25 0.68
N GLY A 112 -9.50 -14.18 0.26
CA GLY A 112 -9.98 -12.82 0.39
C GLY A 112 -9.09 -11.84 -0.34
N PHE A 113 -9.51 -10.58 -0.43
CA PHE A 113 -8.72 -9.50 -0.97
C PHE A 113 -8.96 -8.19 -0.22
N ARG A 114 -8.05 -7.25 -0.36
CA ARG A 114 -8.21 -5.88 0.10
C ARG A 114 -8.46 -4.98 -1.11
N PHE A 115 -9.54 -4.22 -1.05
CA PHE A 115 -9.78 -3.16 -2.02
C PHE A 115 -9.27 -1.85 -1.43
N CYS A 116 -8.32 -1.21 -2.12
CA CYS A 116 -7.70 0.03 -1.70
C CYS A 116 -7.99 1.13 -2.74
N THR A 117 -8.15 2.35 -2.26
CA THR A 117 -8.20 3.55 -3.09
C THR A 117 -7.05 4.45 -2.71
N LEU A 118 -6.58 5.28 -3.65
CA LEU A 118 -5.60 6.31 -3.34
C LEU A 118 -6.23 7.30 -2.36
N GLY A 119 -5.51 7.59 -1.29
CA GLY A 119 -5.82 8.67 -0.36
C GLY A 119 -5.32 10.02 -0.89
N ALA A 120 -5.38 11.06 -0.02
CA ALA A 120 -4.78 12.34 -0.32
C ALA A 120 -3.26 12.18 -0.55
N ALA A 121 -2.73 12.90 -1.53
CA ALA A 121 -1.29 12.93 -1.77
C ALA A 121 -0.57 13.51 -0.54
N VAL A 122 0.54 12.90 -0.13
CA VAL A 122 1.33 13.39 1.03
C VAL A 122 1.91 14.77 0.77
N PHE A 123 2.31 15.01 -0.47
CA PHE A 123 2.83 16.32 -0.91
C PHE A 123 1.93 16.90 -1.99
N ASP A 124 1.80 18.21 -1.98
CA ASP A 124 1.19 18.96 -3.06
C ASP A 124 2.15 19.10 -4.27
N HIS A 125 1.68 19.75 -5.33
CA HIS A 125 2.47 19.98 -6.55
C HIS A 125 3.66 20.94 -6.35
N ALA A 126 3.71 21.69 -5.22
CA ALA A 126 4.82 22.53 -4.83
C ALA A 126 5.81 21.80 -3.91
N GLY A 127 5.58 20.51 -3.61
CA GLY A 127 6.42 19.72 -2.72
C GLY A 127 6.21 20.03 -1.24
N GLN A 128 5.15 20.77 -0.88
CA GLN A 128 4.77 21.01 0.51
C GLN A 128 3.94 19.85 1.03
N ILE A 129 4.01 19.59 2.35
CA ILE A 129 3.13 18.58 2.96
C ILE A 129 1.68 19.07 2.82
N ASN A 130 0.83 18.21 2.26
CA ASN A 130 -0.59 18.51 2.14
C ASN A 130 -1.19 18.71 3.55
N PRO A 131 -1.84 19.86 3.83
CA PRO A 131 -2.36 20.18 5.16
C PRO A 131 -3.42 19.21 5.67
N ASP A 132 -4.08 18.47 4.76
CA ASP A 132 -5.10 17.47 5.11
C ASP A 132 -4.50 16.11 5.52
N ILE A 133 -3.17 15.92 5.40
CA ILE A 133 -2.51 14.69 5.79
C ILE A 133 -2.51 14.55 7.31
N ARG A 134 -3.01 13.40 7.77
CA ARG A 134 -3.00 13.06 9.19
C ARG A 134 -1.58 12.65 9.63
N PHE A 135 -1.27 12.89 10.90
CA PHE A 135 -0.01 12.48 11.50
C PHE A 135 0.36 11.02 11.19
N ALA A 136 -0.59 10.10 11.38
CA ALA A 136 -0.36 8.67 11.17
C ALA A 136 0.00 8.32 9.71
N ASP A 137 -0.54 9.05 8.73
CA ASP A 137 -0.26 8.77 7.32
C ASP A 137 1.12 9.31 6.92
N LEU A 138 1.50 10.50 7.42
CA LEU A 138 2.85 11.04 7.24
C LEU A 138 3.90 10.19 7.97
N ALA A 139 3.60 9.71 9.18
CA ALA A 139 4.47 8.83 9.95
C ALA A 139 4.75 7.51 9.21
N ARG A 140 3.73 6.88 8.62
CA ARG A 140 3.90 5.67 7.80
C ARG A 140 4.75 5.92 6.56
N HIS A 141 4.50 7.04 5.86
CA HIS A 141 5.29 7.44 4.69
C HIS A 141 6.76 7.64 5.08
N LEU A 142 7.01 8.41 6.13
CA LEU A 142 8.34 8.71 6.62
C LEU A 142 9.09 7.45 7.07
N TRP A 143 8.44 6.60 7.84
CA TRP A 143 9.00 5.33 8.30
C TRP A 143 9.41 4.45 7.12
N PHE A 144 8.51 4.27 6.14
CA PHE A 144 8.83 3.49 4.94
C PHE A 144 9.96 4.10 4.12
N SER A 145 10.02 5.43 4.04
CA SER A 145 11.10 6.14 3.33
C SER A 145 12.47 5.90 3.98
N GLU A 146 12.53 5.83 5.32
CA GLU A 146 13.77 5.63 6.07
C GLU A 146 14.20 4.17 6.15
N PHE A 147 13.26 3.25 6.36
CA PHE A 147 13.58 1.86 6.70
C PHE A 147 13.18 0.83 5.63
N ARG A 148 12.38 1.21 4.63
CA ARG A 148 11.87 0.31 3.57
C ARG A 148 11.03 -0.87 4.07
N VAL A 149 10.54 -0.78 5.28
CA VAL A 149 9.59 -1.73 5.88
C VAL A 149 8.34 -0.98 6.36
N PRO A 150 7.16 -1.62 6.41
CA PRO A 150 5.96 -0.99 6.93
C PRO A 150 6.11 -0.64 8.42
N LEU A 151 5.54 0.49 8.84
CA LEU A 151 5.36 0.80 10.26
C LEU A 151 4.31 -0.13 10.86
N ALA A 152 4.71 -0.99 11.79
CA ALA A 152 3.83 -2.02 12.36
C ALA A 152 2.89 -1.47 13.45
N ALA A 153 3.33 -0.42 14.18
CA ALA A 153 2.58 0.17 15.28
C ALA A 153 1.67 1.33 14.82
N THR A 154 0.67 1.66 15.63
CA THR A 154 -0.06 2.92 15.49
C THR A 154 0.84 4.07 15.91
N ALA A 155 0.92 5.11 15.07
CA ALA A 155 1.68 6.31 15.37
C ALA A 155 0.79 7.27 16.18
N ASP A 156 0.87 7.22 17.49
CA ASP A 156 0.10 8.03 18.45
C ASP A 156 0.98 8.87 19.39
N SER A 157 2.30 8.74 19.28
CA SER A 157 3.31 9.58 19.93
C SER A 157 4.34 10.10 18.93
N PRO A 158 5.14 11.13 19.29
CA PRO A 158 6.21 11.61 18.44
C PRO A 158 7.26 10.55 18.10
N PHE A 159 7.59 9.65 19.02
CA PHE A 159 8.51 8.55 18.77
C PHE A 159 7.79 7.42 18.05
N LEU A 160 8.17 7.17 16.80
CA LEU A 160 7.52 6.18 15.93
C LEU A 160 8.02 4.76 16.16
N GLY A 161 9.18 4.61 16.79
CA GLY A 161 9.84 3.32 17.04
C GLY A 161 11.30 3.32 16.60
N ALA A 162 11.89 2.12 16.59
CA ALA A 162 13.26 1.88 16.15
C ALA A 162 13.35 0.68 15.21
N GLN A 163 14.25 0.76 14.23
CA GLN A 163 14.56 -0.29 13.28
C GLN A 163 16.08 -0.31 13.06
N ASP A 164 16.68 -1.49 13.10
CA ASP A 164 18.13 -1.70 12.88
C ASP A 164 19.01 -0.78 13.76
N GLY A 165 18.64 -0.63 15.04
CA GLY A 165 19.35 0.19 16.02
C GLY A 165 19.18 1.72 15.84
N ARG A 166 18.33 2.18 14.94
CA ARG A 166 18.04 3.60 14.67
C ARG A 166 16.60 3.92 15.03
N GLY A 167 16.40 4.94 15.87
CA GLY A 167 15.08 5.47 16.21
C GLY A 167 14.62 6.53 15.21
N LEU A 168 13.29 6.67 15.09
CA LEU A 168 12.65 7.69 14.27
C LEU A 168 11.58 8.42 15.06
N ALA A 169 11.54 9.74 14.97
CA ALA A 169 10.51 10.58 15.58
C ALA A 169 10.00 11.63 14.58
N LEU A 170 8.72 11.99 14.73
CA LEU A 170 8.05 12.99 13.89
C LEU A 170 7.29 14.00 14.75
N LEU A 171 7.55 15.27 14.53
CA LEU A 171 6.83 16.41 15.10
C LEU A 171 5.96 17.02 14.00
N TYR A 172 4.67 16.73 14.02
CA TYR A 172 3.74 17.17 12.98
C TYR A 172 2.31 17.28 13.48
N ASN A 173 1.59 18.29 13.01
CA ASN A 173 0.15 18.48 13.15
C ASN A 173 -0.39 18.36 14.59
N GLY A 174 0.37 18.92 15.55
CA GLY A 174 -0.08 19.01 16.93
C GLY A 174 -0.12 17.68 17.70
N ILE A 175 0.74 16.72 17.34
CA ILE A 175 0.87 15.44 18.07
C ILE A 175 1.13 15.66 19.58
N LEU A 176 1.72 16.79 19.94
CA LEU A 176 1.97 17.20 21.34
C LEU A 176 0.86 18.09 21.93
N GLY A 177 -0.32 18.16 21.26
CA GLY A 177 -1.43 19.02 21.70
C GLY A 177 -1.28 20.51 21.33
N ASP A 178 -0.11 20.94 20.85
CA ASP A 178 0.17 22.32 20.43
C ASP A 178 0.30 22.41 18.92
N ARG A 179 -0.59 23.17 18.28
CA ARG A 179 -0.61 23.45 16.82
C ARG A 179 -0.03 24.82 16.47
N SER A 180 0.50 25.55 17.45
CA SER A 180 1.10 26.86 17.19
C SER A 180 2.36 26.75 16.31
N VAL A 181 2.65 27.81 15.59
CA VAL A 181 3.84 27.90 14.71
C VAL A 181 5.15 27.75 15.48
N ASN A 182 5.13 28.09 16.78
CA ASN A 182 6.30 28.04 17.66
C ASN A 182 6.32 26.85 18.62
N GLY A 183 5.32 25.96 18.57
CA GLY A 183 5.10 24.89 19.54
C GLY A 183 5.29 23.48 19.00
N GLY A 184 4.23 22.72 18.86
CA GLY A 184 4.21 21.26 18.71
C GLY A 184 5.00 20.62 17.59
N ASN A 185 5.47 21.37 16.60
CA ASN A 185 6.30 20.87 15.48
C ASN A 185 7.78 21.29 15.62
N VAL A 186 8.19 21.87 16.76
CA VAL A 186 9.52 22.41 17.00
C VAL A 186 10.27 21.54 18.02
N LEU A 187 11.50 21.16 17.69
CA LEU A 187 12.36 20.43 18.60
C LEU A 187 12.96 21.38 19.64
N THR A 188 12.53 21.23 20.88
CA THR A 188 13.01 21.96 22.07
C THR A 188 13.59 20.96 23.08
N HIS A 189 14.23 21.47 24.16
CA HIS A 189 14.73 20.61 25.26
C HIS A 189 13.63 19.76 25.91
N ALA A 190 12.43 20.31 26.07
CA ALA A 190 11.30 19.57 26.64
C ALA A 190 10.83 18.47 25.72
N VAL A 191 10.69 18.76 24.43
CA VAL A 191 10.29 17.78 23.39
C VAL A 191 11.35 16.69 23.22
N LEU A 192 12.64 17.06 23.27
CA LEU A 192 13.73 16.09 23.20
C LEU A 192 13.67 15.09 24.37
N ARG A 193 13.41 15.56 25.58
CA ARG A 193 13.24 14.68 26.77
C ARG A 193 12.08 13.72 26.54
N LEU A 194 10.92 14.22 26.16
CA LEU A 194 9.75 13.39 25.89
C LEU A 194 10.02 12.29 24.84
N ILE A 195 10.66 12.64 23.73
CA ILE A 195 11.04 11.66 22.70
C ILE A 195 12.00 10.61 23.27
N ARG A 196 12.94 11.03 24.14
CA ARG A 196 13.89 10.10 24.77
C ARG A 196 13.22 9.19 25.78
N ASP A 197 12.29 9.70 26.57
CA ASP A 197 11.53 8.91 27.55
C ASP A 197 10.67 7.87 26.83
N ASP A 198 9.98 8.24 25.74
CA ASP A 198 9.22 7.33 24.90
C ASP A 198 10.12 6.26 24.26
N ALA A 199 11.28 6.65 23.76
CA ALA A 199 12.25 5.73 23.17
C ALA A 199 12.76 4.72 24.20
N GLN A 200 13.09 5.18 25.40
CA GLN A 200 13.55 4.33 26.50
C GLN A 200 12.47 3.37 26.96
N ALA A 201 11.22 3.84 27.06
CA ALA A 201 10.06 2.99 27.37
C ALA A 201 9.85 1.90 26.31
N ALA A 202 10.18 2.20 25.04
CA ALA A 202 10.19 1.25 23.94
C ALA A 202 11.47 0.38 23.86
N GLY A 203 12.39 0.49 24.83
CA GLY A 203 13.65 -0.28 24.87
C GLY A 203 14.75 0.23 23.91
N HIS A 204 14.64 1.47 23.40
CA HIS A 204 15.61 2.04 22.49
C HIS A 204 16.47 3.10 23.15
N SER A 205 17.80 2.90 23.13
CA SER A 205 18.79 3.85 23.66
C SER A 205 19.75 4.40 22.58
N GLY A 206 19.60 3.96 21.34
CA GLY A 206 20.44 4.32 20.22
C GLY A 206 20.16 5.73 19.65
N PRO A 207 20.78 6.06 18.51
CA PRO A 207 20.57 7.33 17.83
C PRO A 207 19.13 7.48 17.32
N ILE A 208 18.60 8.72 17.34
CA ILE A 208 17.25 9.03 16.87
C ILE A 208 17.32 10.11 15.80
N THR A 209 16.64 9.89 14.66
CA THR A 209 16.36 10.95 13.70
C THR A 209 15.01 11.57 14.03
N VAL A 210 14.99 12.90 14.21
CA VAL A 210 13.77 13.66 14.49
C VAL A 210 13.41 14.54 13.31
N TYR A 211 12.22 14.37 12.78
CA TYR A 211 11.65 15.24 11.76
C TYR A 211 10.72 16.28 12.40
N GLY A 212 10.82 17.54 11.98
CA GLY A 212 9.99 18.62 12.49
C GLY A 212 10.13 19.92 11.71
N ALA A 213 9.31 20.92 12.01
CA ALA A 213 9.31 22.20 11.29
C ALA A 213 10.55 23.06 11.61
N ALA A 214 11.04 23.00 12.85
CA ALA A 214 12.22 23.74 13.28
C ALA A 214 12.92 23.05 14.45
N ASN A 215 14.19 23.39 14.63
CA ASN A 215 15.02 22.99 15.76
C ASN A 215 15.52 24.24 16.51
N ARG A 216 15.42 24.23 17.86
CA ARG A 216 15.93 25.29 18.75
C ARG A 216 17.08 24.83 19.64
N LEU A 217 17.62 23.65 19.37
CA LEU A 217 18.77 23.11 20.08
C LEU A 217 20.07 23.40 19.35
N SER A 218 21.17 23.54 20.09
CA SER A 218 22.50 23.63 19.49
C SER A 218 22.92 22.27 18.90
N GLU A 219 23.82 22.28 17.91
CA GLU A 219 24.42 21.06 17.36
C GLU A 219 25.07 20.23 18.46
N ARG A 220 25.81 20.89 19.38
CA ARG A 220 26.42 20.21 20.53
C ARG A 220 25.39 19.46 21.39
N THR A 221 24.19 20.04 21.58
CA THR A 221 23.10 19.36 22.32
C THR A 221 22.59 18.18 21.57
N LEU A 222 22.38 18.30 20.26
CA LEU A 222 21.93 17.21 19.41
C LEU A 222 22.93 16.05 19.38
N ASP A 223 24.21 16.35 19.19
CA ASP A 223 25.29 15.36 19.18
C ASP A 223 25.40 14.63 20.52
N SER A 224 25.40 15.37 21.64
CA SER A 224 25.47 14.78 22.98
C SER A 224 24.25 13.90 23.29
N ALA A 225 23.10 14.23 22.71
CA ALA A 225 21.90 13.44 22.82
C ALA A 225 21.82 12.30 21.77
N GLY A 226 22.76 12.17 20.83
CA GLY A 226 22.71 11.23 19.74
C GLY A 226 21.47 11.45 18.84
N VAL A 227 21.13 12.71 18.58
CA VAL A 227 19.94 13.07 17.80
C VAL A 227 20.35 13.77 16.51
N ARG A 228 19.76 13.36 15.40
CA ARG A 228 19.86 14.03 14.12
C ARG A 228 18.54 14.71 13.81
N PHE A 229 18.54 16.03 13.62
CA PHE A 229 17.35 16.76 13.19
C PHE A 229 17.26 16.85 11.67
N ARG A 230 16.05 16.69 11.13
CA ARG A 230 15.71 16.91 9.72
C ARG A 230 14.48 17.80 9.63
N GLN A 231 14.55 18.80 8.78
CA GLN A 231 13.49 19.78 8.62
C GLN A 231 12.41 19.30 7.64
N THR A 232 11.15 19.37 8.06
CA THR A 232 10.00 19.14 7.18
C THR A 232 9.58 20.45 6.50
N PRO A 233 9.11 20.42 5.22
CA PRO A 233 9.03 19.26 4.31
C PRO A 233 10.35 18.97 3.57
N TRP A 234 11.35 19.83 3.64
CA TRP A 234 12.53 19.88 2.77
C TRP A 234 13.39 18.61 2.80
N ASP A 235 13.49 17.99 3.98
CA ASP A 235 14.30 16.78 4.15
C ASP A 235 13.50 15.48 3.94
N ILE A 236 12.19 15.59 3.75
CA ILE A 236 11.35 14.45 3.35
C ILE A 236 11.37 14.39 1.82
N LYS A 237 12.28 13.59 1.28
CA LYS A 237 12.35 13.42 -0.17
C LYS A 237 11.28 12.44 -0.62
N ALA A 238 10.43 12.85 -1.56
CA ALA A 238 9.75 11.94 -2.46
C ALA A 238 10.85 11.26 -3.29
N ARG A 239 11.39 10.14 -2.83
CA ARG A 239 12.26 9.32 -3.66
C ARG A 239 11.37 8.50 -4.58
N ALA A 240 11.39 8.87 -5.86
CA ALA A 240 10.87 8.06 -6.94
C ALA A 240 11.53 6.67 -6.94
#